data_d3a83b6e62ab69fb6f32a013c91ed871
#
_entry.id   d3a83b6e62ab69fb6f32a013c91ed871
#
_cell.length_a   1.000
_cell.length_b   1.000
_cell.length_c   1.000
_cell.angle_alpha   90.00
_cell.angle_beta   90.00
_cell.angle_gamma   90.00
#
_symmetry.space_group_name_H-M   'P 1'
#
loop_
_entity.id
_entity.type
_entity.pdbx_description
1 polymer ?
#
loop_
_entity_poly.entity_id
_entity_poly.type
_entity_poly.pdbx_seq_one_letter_code
_entity_poly.pdbx_strand_id
1 'polypeptide(L)'
;MHRPVRFADDIEPLVQFIEETDPSRILEATLGKLRDGLSVKKLLTASALAVTRSSDLPPGHHGGPLHPLVGLHALHHTVERVSGEQRFLPILQHVALSNKHINHPGMGPYILADAKPVDSGGVEGTKKAFFAAVDRGLYNAADHAFL
;
A
#
# COMPACT_ATOMS: atom_id res chain seq x y z
N MET A 1 -19.85 -4.83 -4.36
CA MET A 1 -18.44 -5.21 -4.33
C MET A 1 -17.65 -3.98 -4.77
N HIS A 2 -16.90 -3.35 -3.88
CA HIS A 2 -16.10 -2.17 -4.22
C HIS A 2 -14.98 -2.61 -5.17
N ARG A 3 -14.75 -1.81 -6.22
CA ARG A 3 -13.61 -2.03 -7.10
C ARG A 3 -12.37 -1.47 -6.38
N PRO A 4 -11.29 -2.26 -6.23
CA PRO A 4 -10.06 -1.74 -5.62
C PRO A 4 -9.45 -0.64 -6.48
N VAL A 5 -8.80 0.32 -5.82
CA VAL A 5 -8.02 1.34 -6.52
C VAL A 5 -6.98 0.67 -7.43
N ARG A 6 -6.86 1.14 -8.67
CA ARG A 6 -5.85 0.68 -9.62
C ARG A 6 -4.81 1.77 -9.81
N PHE A 7 -3.56 1.37 -9.73
CA PHE A 7 -2.43 2.27 -9.95
C PHE A 7 -2.07 2.38 -11.45
N ALA A 8 -1.07 3.19 -11.77
CA ALA A 8 -0.60 3.35 -13.14
C ALA A 8 -0.11 2.02 -13.76
N ASP A 9 -0.33 1.85 -15.06
CA ASP A 9 -0.09 0.59 -15.77
C ASP A 9 1.36 0.09 -15.69
N ASP A 10 2.32 0.99 -15.49
CA ASP A 10 3.73 0.64 -15.38
C ASP A 10 4.14 0.11 -14.00
N ILE A 11 3.33 0.33 -12.96
CA ILE A 11 3.59 -0.10 -11.59
C ILE A 11 2.63 -1.20 -11.11
N GLU A 12 1.39 -1.21 -11.61
CA GLU A 12 0.35 -2.15 -11.20
C GLU A 12 0.77 -3.62 -11.22
N PRO A 13 1.46 -4.13 -12.28
CA PRO A 13 1.90 -5.53 -12.31
C PRO A 13 2.88 -5.88 -11.19
N LEU A 14 3.66 -4.90 -10.72
CA LEU A 14 4.60 -5.11 -9.64
C LEU A 14 3.90 -5.05 -8.27
N VAL A 15 2.85 -4.24 -8.14
CA VAL A 15 1.97 -4.22 -6.97
C VAL A 15 1.29 -5.57 -6.82
N GLN A 16 0.67 -6.08 -7.89
CA GLN A 16 0.03 -7.41 -7.91
C GLN A 16 1.04 -8.52 -7.60
N PHE A 17 2.25 -8.45 -8.14
CA PHE A 17 3.32 -9.39 -7.81
C PHE A 17 3.56 -9.48 -6.29
N ILE A 18 3.58 -8.34 -5.59
CA ILE A 18 3.78 -8.32 -4.14
C ILE A 18 2.56 -8.87 -3.39
N GLU A 19 1.36 -8.58 -3.86
CA GLU A 19 0.11 -9.01 -3.22
C GLU A 19 -0.17 -10.50 -3.41
N GLU A 20 0.05 -11.02 -4.62
CA GLU A 20 -0.39 -12.36 -5.04
C GLU A 20 0.69 -13.43 -4.88
N THR A 21 1.96 -13.04 -4.70
CA THR A 21 3.03 -14.02 -4.50
C THR A 21 2.89 -14.69 -3.14
N ASP A 22 2.94 -16.02 -3.14
CA ASP A 22 2.93 -16.80 -1.90
C ASP A 22 4.04 -16.34 -0.93
N PRO A 23 3.73 -16.12 0.36
CA PRO A 23 4.72 -15.66 1.35
C PRO A 23 5.97 -16.54 1.46
N SER A 24 5.86 -17.83 1.17
CA SER A 24 7.02 -18.74 1.16
C SER A 24 7.97 -18.52 -0.02
N ARG A 25 7.51 -17.88 -1.10
CA ARG A 25 8.25 -17.68 -2.34
C ARG A 25 8.68 -16.24 -2.59
N ILE A 26 8.13 -15.28 -1.85
CA ILE A 26 8.33 -13.85 -2.13
C ILE A 26 9.79 -13.42 -2.10
N LEU A 27 10.59 -13.98 -1.17
CA LEU A 27 12.02 -13.65 -1.05
C LEU A 27 12.80 -14.07 -2.29
N GLU A 28 12.66 -15.31 -2.72
CA GLU A 28 13.35 -15.85 -3.89
C GLU A 28 12.92 -15.13 -5.17
N ALA A 29 11.62 -14.96 -5.36
CA ALA A 29 11.07 -14.28 -6.53
C ALA A 29 11.50 -12.81 -6.62
N THR A 30 11.56 -12.11 -5.48
CA THR A 30 12.04 -10.73 -5.41
C THR A 30 13.53 -10.63 -5.69
N LEU A 31 14.34 -11.55 -5.14
CA LEU A 31 15.78 -11.58 -5.40
C LEU A 31 16.07 -11.81 -6.89
N GLY A 32 15.34 -12.72 -7.54
CA GLY A 32 15.43 -12.93 -8.98
C GLY A 32 15.20 -11.64 -9.76
N LYS A 33 14.09 -10.94 -9.48
CA LYS A 33 13.78 -9.67 -10.14
C LYS A 33 14.85 -8.58 -9.93
N LEU A 34 15.45 -8.51 -8.74
CA LEU A 34 16.53 -7.56 -8.44
C LEU A 34 17.80 -7.89 -9.23
N ARG A 35 18.14 -9.17 -9.35
CA ARG A 35 19.29 -9.64 -10.18
C ARG A 35 19.06 -9.42 -11.67
N ASP A 36 17.81 -9.51 -12.12
CA ASP A 36 17.40 -9.19 -13.49
C ASP A 36 17.34 -7.67 -13.77
N GLY A 37 17.73 -6.84 -12.81
CA GLY A 37 17.86 -5.40 -12.97
C GLY A 37 16.63 -4.58 -12.60
N LEU A 38 15.65 -5.16 -11.87
CA LEU A 38 14.52 -4.38 -11.36
C LEU A 38 15.03 -3.25 -10.46
N SER A 39 14.57 -2.03 -10.73
CA SER A 39 14.89 -0.86 -9.92
C SER A 39 14.41 -1.01 -8.47
N VAL A 40 15.32 -0.84 -7.52
CA VAL A 40 15.00 -0.83 -6.08
C VAL A 40 13.92 0.20 -5.78
N LYS A 41 14.04 1.41 -6.33
CA LYS A 41 13.04 2.47 -6.13
C LYS A 41 11.66 2.02 -6.62
N LYS A 42 11.56 1.42 -7.80
CA LYS A 42 10.30 0.93 -8.36
C LYS A 42 9.70 -0.18 -7.50
N LEU A 43 10.53 -1.10 -7.02
CA LEU A 43 10.09 -2.18 -6.12
C LEU A 43 9.57 -1.64 -4.79
N LEU A 44 10.27 -0.71 -4.15
CA LEU A 44 9.83 -0.10 -2.90
C LEU A 44 8.56 0.75 -3.07
N THR A 45 8.44 1.45 -4.19
CA THR A 45 7.19 2.16 -4.55
C THR A 45 6.02 1.17 -4.67
N ALA A 46 6.21 0.06 -5.39
CA ALA A 46 5.17 -0.95 -5.52
C ALA A 46 4.80 -1.59 -4.18
N SER A 47 5.79 -1.84 -3.31
CA SER A 47 5.57 -2.37 -1.97
C SER A 47 4.75 -1.40 -1.10
N ALA A 48 5.05 -0.10 -1.16
CA ALA A 48 4.28 0.93 -0.47
C ALA A 48 2.83 0.97 -0.96
N LEU A 49 2.63 0.94 -2.28
CA LEU A 49 1.30 0.98 -2.90
C LEU A 49 0.47 -0.27 -2.56
N ALA A 50 1.09 -1.46 -2.55
CA ALA A 50 0.44 -2.70 -2.16
C ALA A 50 -0.06 -2.64 -0.71
N VAL A 51 0.79 -2.17 0.21
CA VAL A 51 0.41 -1.98 1.62
C VAL A 51 -0.70 -0.94 1.75
N THR A 52 -0.62 0.18 1.03
CA THR A 52 -1.64 1.24 1.05
C THR A 52 -2.99 0.73 0.55
N ARG A 53 -3.00 -0.04 -0.55
CA ARG A 53 -4.23 -0.64 -1.09
C ARG A 53 -4.91 -1.60 -0.10
N SER A 54 -4.13 -2.27 0.74
CA SER A 54 -4.60 -3.22 1.74
C SER A 54 -4.81 -2.60 3.13
N SER A 55 -4.77 -1.28 3.26
CA SER A 55 -4.79 -0.58 4.55
C SER A 55 -6.18 -0.22 5.05
N ASP A 56 -7.24 -0.55 4.32
CA ASP A 56 -8.62 -0.39 4.82
C ASP A 56 -8.87 -1.45 5.92
N LEU A 57 -8.64 -1.02 7.16
CA LEU A 57 -8.64 -1.91 8.33
C LEU A 57 -10.05 -2.13 8.86
N PRO A 58 -10.36 -3.34 9.35
CA PRO A 58 -11.64 -3.59 10.00
C PRO A 58 -11.82 -2.72 11.25
N PRO A 59 -13.07 -2.38 11.60
CA PRO A 59 -13.37 -1.64 12.81
C PRO A 59 -12.72 -2.28 14.05
N GLY A 60 -12.07 -1.47 14.88
CA GLY A 60 -11.40 -1.93 16.11
C GLY A 60 -9.99 -2.49 15.91
N HIS A 61 -9.47 -2.51 14.69
CA HIS A 61 -8.09 -2.89 14.42
C HIS A 61 -7.16 -1.68 14.63
N HIS A 62 -6.19 -1.82 15.51
CA HIS A 62 -5.23 -0.75 15.84
C HIS A 62 -3.84 -1.10 15.32
N GLY A 63 -3.39 -0.34 14.32
CA GLY A 63 -2.07 -0.51 13.70
C GLY A 63 -2.00 -1.74 12.80
N GLY A 64 -0.90 -2.06 12.24
CA GLY A 64 -0.71 -3.24 11.39
C GLY A 64 0.00 -2.91 10.08
N PRO A 65 -0.69 -2.75 8.94
CA PRO A 65 -0.01 -2.63 7.64
C PRO A 65 0.82 -1.36 7.47
N LEU A 66 0.62 -0.36 8.32
CA LEU A 66 1.39 0.89 8.25
C LEU A 66 2.87 0.74 8.63
N HIS A 67 3.26 -0.31 9.38
CA HIS A 67 4.65 -0.52 9.77
C HIS A 67 5.62 -0.59 8.58
N PRO A 68 5.33 -1.31 7.48
CA PRO A 68 6.17 -1.26 6.30
C PRO A 68 6.30 0.15 5.70
N LEU A 69 5.23 0.96 5.70
CA LEU A 69 5.27 2.33 5.19
C LEU A 69 6.13 3.25 6.06
N VAL A 70 5.96 3.20 7.37
CA VAL A 70 6.76 3.99 8.32
C VAL A 70 8.25 3.64 8.23
N GLY A 71 8.57 2.37 7.97
CA GLY A 71 9.93 1.88 7.83
C GLY A 71 10.66 2.31 6.54
N LEU A 72 9.95 2.80 5.51
CA LEU A 72 10.55 3.10 4.20
C LEU A 72 11.70 4.10 4.26
N HIS A 73 11.58 5.15 5.07
CA HIS A 73 12.64 6.16 5.20
C HIS A 73 13.89 5.56 5.84
N ALA A 74 13.74 4.79 6.91
CA ALA A 74 14.86 4.10 7.56
C ALA A 74 15.51 3.06 6.62
N LEU A 75 14.69 2.36 5.85
CA LEU A 75 15.15 1.41 4.83
C LEU A 75 16.01 2.08 3.76
N HIS A 76 15.57 3.22 3.23
CA HIS A 76 16.32 3.98 2.23
C HIS A 76 17.74 4.30 2.75
N HIS A 77 17.86 4.86 3.93
CA HIS A 77 19.15 5.15 4.54
C HIS A 77 19.98 3.90 4.87
N THR A 78 19.33 2.78 5.17
CA THR A 78 20.05 1.52 5.41
C THR A 78 20.66 0.98 4.12
N VAL A 79 19.90 1.02 3.02
CA VAL A 79 20.36 0.56 1.70
C VAL A 79 21.54 1.38 1.19
N GLU A 80 21.57 2.68 1.46
CA GLU A 80 22.69 3.56 1.07
C GLU A 80 24.00 3.26 1.80
N ARG A 81 23.92 2.66 2.99
CA ARG A 81 25.10 2.30 3.82
C ARG A 81 25.67 0.93 3.52
N VAL A 82 25.00 0.14 2.71
CA VAL A 82 25.39 -1.25 2.39
C VAL A 82 25.78 -1.33 0.92
N SER A 83 26.89 -2.02 0.63
CA SER A 83 27.42 -2.16 -0.73
C SER A 83 27.19 -3.56 -1.32
N GLY A 84 27.32 -3.67 -2.63
CA GLY A 84 27.20 -4.94 -3.35
C GLY A 84 25.83 -5.61 -3.20
N GLU A 85 25.77 -6.91 -3.27
CA GLU A 85 24.52 -7.68 -3.13
C GLU A 85 23.91 -7.62 -1.71
N GLN A 86 24.71 -7.29 -0.70
CA GLN A 86 24.21 -7.18 0.67
C GLN A 86 23.12 -6.10 0.82
N ARG A 87 23.13 -5.08 -0.05
CA ARG A 87 22.07 -4.06 -0.11
C ARG A 87 20.68 -4.64 -0.38
N PHE A 88 20.59 -5.85 -0.94
CA PHE A 88 19.32 -6.50 -1.19
C PHE A 88 18.67 -7.05 0.09
N LEU A 89 19.43 -7.36 1.13
CA LEU A 89 18.87 -7.94 2.36
C LEU A 89 17.79 -7.08 3.01
N PRO A 90 18.01 -5.78 3.30
CA PRO A 90 16.97 -4.94 3.89
C PRO A 90 15.78 -4.74 2.93
N ILE A 91 16.01 -4.73 1.62
CA ILE A 91 14.94 -4.62 0.62
C ILE A 91 14.07 -5.89 0.62
N LEU A 92 14.69 -7.06 0.62
CA LEU A 92 14.00 -8.35 0.68
C LEU A 92 13.18 -8.50 1.96
N GLN A 93 13.73 -8.09 3.10
CA GLN A 93 13.01 -8.08 4.38
C GLN A 93 11.78 -7.17 4.32
N HIS A 94 11.92 -5.98 3.75
CA HIS A 94 10.81 -5.04 3.62
C HIS A 94 9.68 -5.59 2.73
N VAL A 95 10.03 -6.14 1.56
CA VAL A 95 9.04 -6.73 0.64
C VAL A 95 8.37 -7.94 1.27
N ALA A 96 9.12 -8.81 1.96
CA ALA A 96 8.57 -9.95 2.66
C ALA A 96 7.64 -9.54 3.80
N LEU A 97 8.00 -8.50 4.56
CA LEU A 97 7.16 -7.95 5.61
C LEU A 97 5.86 -7.37 5.04
N SER A 98 5.93 -6.62 3.95
CA SER A 98 4.77 -6.06 3.26
C SER A 98 3.83 -7.17 2.77
N ASN A 99 4.37 -8.16 2.05
CA ASN A 99 3.61 -9.31 1.57
C ASN A 99 2.96 -10.10 2.73
N LYS A 100 3.72 -10.35 3.82
CA LYS A 100 3.20 -11.03 5.01
C LYS A 100 2.04 -10.24 5.64
N HIS A 101 2.14 -8.92 5.74
CA HIS A 101 1.06 -8.10 6.30
C HIS A 101 -0.18 -8.14 5.43
N ILE A 102 -0.03 -7.99 4.11
CA ILE A 102 -1.14 -8.02 3.15
C ILE A 102 -1.88 -9.37 3.20
N ASN A 103 -1.13 -10.47 3.29
CA ASN A 103 -1.66 -11.83 3.28
C ASN A 103 -1.97 -12.38 4.67
N HIS A 104 -1.92 -11.56 5.73
CA HIS A 104 -2.21 -12.04 7.08
C HIS A 104 -3.71 -12.35 7.24
N PRO A 105 -4.09 -13.54 7.74
CA PRO A 105 -5.50 -13.94 7.86
C PRO A 105 -6.38 -12.98 8.67
N GLY A 106 -5.78 -12.25 9.62
CA GLY A 106 -6.50 -11.25 10.43
C GLY A 106 -6.75 -9.93 9.73
N MET A 107 -6.17 -9.70 8.54
CA MET A 107 -6.37 -8.45 7.80
C MET A 107 -7.70 -8.42 7.03
N GLY A 108 -8.26 -9.59 6.70
CA GLY A 108 -9.53 -9.68 5.99
C GLY A 108 -9.48 -9.09 4.55
N PRO A 109 -10.64 -9.03 3.88
CA PRO A 109 -10.74 -8.53 2.50
C PRO A 109 -10.86 -6.99 2.42
N TYR A 110 -10.34 -6.25 3.39
CA TYR A 110 -10.42 -4.79 3.42
C TYR A 110 -9.40 -4.20 2.44
N ILE A 111 -9.91 -3.76 1.29
CA ILE A 111 -9.11 -3.19 0.22
C ILE A 111 -9.59 -1.75 0.00
N LEU A 112 -8.64 -0.82 -0.11
CA LEU A 112 -8.92 0.59 -0.40
C LEU A 112 -9.77 0.70 -1.68
N ALA A 113 -10.96 1.28 -1.53
CA ALA A 113 -11.85 1.50 -2.65
C ALA A 113 -11.36 2.64 -3.54
N ASP A 114 -11.66 2.52 -4.83
CA ASP A 114 -11.45 3.61 -5.80
C ASP A 114 -12.49 4.70 -5.51
N ALA A 115 -12.09 5.71 -4.74
CA ALA A 115 -12.93 6.84 -4.39
C ALA A 115 -13.06 7.79 -5.58
N LYS A 116 -14.27 8.32 -5.81
CA LYS A 116 -14.54 9.24 -6.90
C LYS A 116 -14.96 10.60 -6.35
N PRO A 117 -14.43 11.69 -6.92
CA PRO A 117 -14.87 13.02 -6.52
C PRO A 117 -16.39 13.18 -6.68
N VAL A 118 -16.99 13.87 -5.72
CA VAL A 118 -18.41 14.22 -5.78
C VAL A 118 -18.51 15.72 -6.02
N ASP A 119 -19.24 16.12 -7.06
CA ASP A 119 -19.55 17.54 -7.26
C ASP A 119 -20.52 17.99 -6.16
N SER A 120 -20.00 18.78 -5.24
CA SER A 120 -20.73 19.28 -4.07
C SER A 120 -21.06 20.77 -4.16
N GLY A 121 -20.87 21.38 -5.35
CA GLY A 121 -21.16 22.81 -5.55
C GLY A 121 -20.05 23.75 -5.04
N GLY A 122 -18.78 23.37 -5.26
CA GLY A 122 -17.61 24.16 -4.90
C GLY A 122 -17.12 23.95 -3.46
N VAL A 123 -16.11 24.69 -3.06
CA VAL A 123 -15.36 24.48 -1.78
C VAL A 123 -16.28 24.43 -0.55
N GLU A 124 -17.24 25.33 -0.44
CA GLU A 124 -18.13 25.38 0.72
C GLU A 124 -19.13 24.22 0.73
N GLY A 125 -19.63 23.82 -0.43
CA GLY A 125 -20.45 22.62 -0.58
C GLY A 125 -19.68 21.35 -0.21
N THR A 126 -18.46 21.24 -0.66
CA THR A 126 -17.55 20.13 -0.33
C THR A 126 -17.25 20.03 1.16
N LYS A 127 -16.91 21.13 1.80
CA LYS A 127 -16.71 21.17 3.27
C LYS A 127 -17.95 20.70 4.02
N LYS A 128 -19.13 21.22 3.62
CA LYS A 128 -20.40 20.85 4.25
C LYS A 128 -20.69 19.35 4.09
N ALA A 129 -20.48 18.81 2.87
CA ALA A 129 -20.67 17.39 2.60
C ALA A 129 -19.71 16.51 3.41
N PHE A 130 -18.43 16.89 3.48
CA PHE A 130 -17.42 16.20 4.25
C PHE A 130 -17.79 16.13 5.73
N PHE A 131 -18.03 17.28 6.38
CA PHE A 131 -18.38 17.30 7.79
C PHE A 131 -19.69 16.58 8.10
N ALA A 132 -20.70 16.71 7.25
CA ALA A 132 -21.94 15.97 7.41
C ALA A 132 -21.76 14.45 7.28
N ALA A 133 -20.83 13.99 6.46
CA ALA A 133 -20.48 12.58 6.35
C ALA A 133 -19.73 12.08 7.58
N VAL A 134 -18.75 12.85 8.08
CA VAL A 134 -17.99 12.54 9.31
C VAL A 134 -18.93 12.45 10.52
N ASP A 135 -19.82 13.43 10.71
CA ASP A 135 -20.77 13.46 11.85
C ASP A 135 -21.72 12.25 11.86
N ARG A 136 -21.97 11.68 10.70
CA ARG A 136 -22.83 10.49 10.53
C ARG A 136 -22.03 9.18 10.58
N GLY A 137 -20.72 9.21 10.69
CA GLY A 137 -19.85 8.03 10.60
C GLY A 137 -19.80 7.39 9.22
N LEU A 138 -20.11 8.15 8.17
CA LEU A 138 -20.13 7.69 6.77
C LEU A 138 -18.75 7.95 6.13
N TYR A 139 -17.72 7.23 6.58
CA TYR A 139 -16.32 7.49 6.21
C TYR A 139 -16.08 7.43 4.70
N ASN A 140 -16.63 6.44 3.99
CA ASN A 140 -16.50 6.37 2.54
C ASN A 140 -17.09 7.60 1.83
N ALA A 141 -18.18 8.16 2.35
CA ALA A 141 -18.78 9.38 1.80
C ALA A 141 -17.92 10.62 2.11
N ALA A 142 -17.23 10.63 3.25
CA ALA A 142 -16.26 11.66 3.59
C ALA A 142 -15.05 11.60 2.65
N ASP A 143 -14.52 10.42 2.35
CA ASP A 143 -13.42 10.22 1.41
C ASP A 143 -13.77 10.74 0.00
N HIS A 144 -14.97 10.42 -0.49
CA HIS A 144 -15.47 10.92 -1.78
C HIS A 144 -15.63 12.45 -1.81
N ALA A 145 -16.00 13.07 -0.69
CA ALA A 145 -16.14 14.53 -0.61
C ALA A 145 -14.77 15.23 -0.43
N PHE A 146 -13.73 14.53 0.02
CA PHE A 146 -12.38 15.08 0.21
C PHE A 146 -11.62 15.21 -1.12
N LEU A 147 -11.91 14.37 -2.11
CA LEU A 147 -11.29 14.37 -3.44
C LEU A 147 -11.83 15.47 -4.34
#